data_2ce1fb4ac6254bec13340b28211de31a
#
_entry.id   2ce1fb4ac6254bec13340b28211de31a
#
_cell.length_a   1.000
_cell.length_b   1.000
_cell.length_c   1.000
_cell.angle_alpha   90.00
_cell.angle_beta   90.00
_cell.angle_gamma   90.00
#
_symmetry.space_group_name_H-M   'P 1'
#
loop_
_entity.id
_entity.type
_entity.pdbx_description
1 polymer ?
#
loop_
_entity_poly.entity_id
_entity_poly.type
_entity_poly.pdbx_seq_one_letter_code
_entity_poly.pdbx_strand_id
1 'polypeptide(L)'
;MGLLRRKPPPPRRDGERTIFFASDLHGSEVCFKKFVAAAKFYGAHTLLLGGDISAKIVVPIVSAGPGRYTAQFHGHEERLDDATVADFEQRAANSGLYTERMEPDEYQHYAEHPDQVETLFDRVMRRTVQRWAEYAKTKLDGSPVIIYSVPGNDDPLAVDEVLLANGDERLRCVEGEVVELAPGMEMLSTGYTNITPWDTPREYTEDQIREHLAGMTGRLEHPETAIFNIHVPPYNSRLDTAPLLGQDLKVKTAAGAQMTGPVGSVAVREAIENVQPLLTLHGHIHESGGSVTIGRTTAINVGSEYGEGILRGVLLTIGDGRLLRYQAVSG
;
A
#
# COMPACT_ATOMS: atom_id res chain seq x y z
N MET A 1 -5.06 20.00 -28.79
CA MET A 1 -5.20 18.74 -28.03
C MET A 1 -6.39 18.88 -27.12
N GLY A 2 -7.52 18.22 -27.46
CA GLY A 2 -8.80 18.39 -26.76
C GLY A 2 -8.76 17.65 -25.43
N LEU A 3 -9.00 18.36 -24.35
CA LEU A 3 -9.30 17.79 -23.03
C LEU A 3 -10.58 16.93 -23.18
N LEU A 4 -10.44 15.62 -23.12
CA LEU A 4 -11.55 14.69 -22.98
C LEU A 4 -12.26 15.03 -21.67
N ARG A 5 -13.37 15.76 -21.75
CA ARG A 5 -14.31 15.95 -20.62
C ARG A 5 -14.83 14.56 -20.24
N ARG A 6 -14.31 13.97 -19.16
CA ARG A 6 -14.93 12.79 -18.55
C ARG A 6 -16.37 13.15 -18.21
N LYS A 7 -17.34 12.36 -18.70
CA LYS A 7 -18.74 12.48 -18.23
C LYS A 7 -18.74 12.31 -16.71
N PRO A 8 -19.47 13.17 -15.98
CA PRO A 8 -19.67 12.96 -14.56
C PRO A 8 -20.24 11.55 -14.34
N PRO A 9 -19.88 10.88 -13.24
CA PRO A 9 -20.46 9.59 -12.91
C PRO A 9 -21.99 9.73 -12.85
N PRO A 10 -22.76 8.69 -13.24
CA PRO A 10 -24.20 8.70 -13.19
C PRO A 10 -24.67 9.01 -11.76
N PRO A 11 -25.87 9.64 -11.59
CA PRO A 11 -26.41 9.92 -10.29
C PRO A 11 -26.53 8.61 -9.49
N ARG A 12 -26.12 8.67 -8.23
CA ARG A 12 -26.11 7.55 -7.30
C ARG A 12 -27.53 7.23 -6.85
N ARG A 13 -27.79 5.96 -6.60
CA ARG A 13 -29.02 5.51 -5.95
C ARG A 13 -28.82 5.56 -4.42
N ASP A 14 -29.91 5.81 -3.69
CA ASP A 14 -29.86 5.70 -2.23
C ASP A 14 -29.43 4.28 -1.84
N GLY A 15 -28.49 4.18 -0.88
CA GLY A 15 -27.91 2.90 -0.45
C GLY A 15 -26.61 2.48 -1.17
N GLU A 16 -26.21 3.14 -2.29
CA GLU A 16 -24.94 2.83 -2.95
C GLU A 16 -23.75 3.45 -2.19
N ARG A 17 -22.72 2.65 -1.99
CA ARG A 17 -21.43 3.06 -1.40
C ARG A 17 -20.33 3.02 -2.45
N THR A 18 -19.54 4.10 -2.50
CA THR A 18 -18.35 4.16 -3.33
C THR A 18 -17.12 4.04 -2.45
N ILE A 19 -16.28 3.05 -2.74
CA ILE A 19 -15.03 2.78 -2.05
C ILE A 19 -13.90 2.99 -3.06
N PHE A 20 -12.83 3.67 -2.64
CA PHE A 20 -11.59 3.72 -3.40
C PHE A 20 -10.53 2.92 -2.65
N PHE A 21 -9.96 1.93 -3.30
CA PHE A 21 -8.89 1.09 -2.78
C PHE A 21 -7.59 1.35 -3.55
N ALA A 22 -6.50 1.48 -2.83
CA ALA A 22 -5.13 1.49 -3.34
C ALA A 22 -4.21 0.75 -2.37
N SER A 23 -3.03 0.34 -2.84
CA SER A 23 -2.02 -0.37 -2.07
C SER A 23 -0.63 0.02 -2.56
N ASP A 24 0.41 -0.37 -1.84
CA ASP A 24 1.81 -0.31 -2.28
C ASP A 24 2.25 1.12 -2.66
N LEU A 25 2.08 2.06 -1.73
CA LEU A 25 2.51 3.45 -1.91
C LEU A 25 4.01 3.62 -1.69
N HIS A 26 4.63 2.76 -0.88
CA HIS A 26 6.06 2.71 -0.58
C HIS A 26 6.69 4.09 -0.37
N GLY A 27 6.07 4.90 0.49
CA GLY A 27 6.59 6.22 0.83
C GLY A 27 6.38 7.31 -0.22
N SER A 28 5.70 7.03 -1.34
CA SER A 28 5.47 8.01 -2.40
C SER A 28 4.50 9.11 -1.97
N GLU A 29 5.04 10.28 -1.72
CA GLU A 29 4.30 11.47 -1.27
C GLU A 29 3.19 11.87 -2.27
N VAL A 30 3.48 11.81 -3.56
CA VAL A 30 2.53 12.15 -4.60
C VAL A 30 1.41 11.11 -4.69
N CYS A 31 1.72 9.82 -4.54
CA CYS A 31 0.72 8.76 -4.53
C CYS A 31 -0.18 8.89 -3.30
N PHE A 32 0.37 9.15 -2.12
CA PHE A 32 -0.43 9.39 -0.91
C PHE A 32 -1.37 10.60 -1.06
N LYS A 33 -0.86 11.71 -1.58
CA LYS A 33 -1.70 12.91 -1.83
C LYS A 33 -2.83 12.62 -2.82
N LYS A 34 -2.56 11.85 -3.88
CA LYS A 34 -3.58 11.41 -4.85
C LYS A 34 -4.59 10.46 -4.21
N PHE A 35 -4.15 9.55 -3.34
CA PHE A 35 -5.02 8.66 -2.58
C PHE A 35 -6.03 9.46 -1.73
N VAL A 36 -5.56 10.40 -0.94
CA VAL A 36 -6.46 11.26 -0.13
C VAL A 36 -7.38 12.10 -1.02
N ALA A 37 -6.85 12.64 -2.13
CA ALA A 37 -7.65 13.43 -3.08
C ALA A 37 -8.73 12.63 -3.79
N ALA A 38 -8.60 11.29 -3.89
CA ALA A 38 -9.58 10.40 -4.51
C ALA A 38 -10.95 10.49 -3.82
N ALA A 39 -11.00 10.78 -2.52
CA ALA A 39 -12.23 11.03 -1.78
C ALA A 39 -13.12 12.06 -2.49
N LYS A 40 -12.57 13.23 -2.78
CA LYS A 40 -13.29 14.31 -3.46
C LYS A 40 -13.41 14.06 -4.96
N PHE A 41 -12.35 13.57 -5.59
CA PHE A 41 -12.28 13.42 -7.05
C PHE A 41 -13.28 12.38 -7.58
N TYR A 42 -13.40 11.24 -6.90
CA TYR A 42 -14.36 10.19 -7.24
C TYR A 42 -15.64 10.26 -6.40
N GLY A 43 -15.67 11.13 -5.39
CA GLY A 43 -16.71 11.19 -4.39
C GLY A 43 -16.80 9.87 -3.60
N ALA A 44 -15.68 9.26 -3.25
CA ALA A 44 -15.66 8.05 -2.45
C ALA A 44 -16.15 8.33 -1.03
N HIS A 45 -16.90 7.39 -0.45
CA HIS A 45 -17.35 7.44 0.93
C HIS A 45 -16.30 6.84 1.88
N THR A 46 -15.47 5.95 1.34
CA THR A 46 -14.44 5.22 2.07
C THR A 46 -13.19 5.13 1.22
N LEU A 47 -12.05 5.35 1.85
CA LEU A 47 -10.73 5.09 1.27
C LEU A 47 -10.12 3.88 1.99
N LEU A 48 -9.62 2.91 1.24
CA LEU A 48 -8.94 1.73 1.76
C LEU A 48 -7.49 1.74 1.28
N LEU A 49 -6.55 1.64 2.20
CA LEU A 49 -5.12 1.50 1.94
C LEU A 49 -4.67 0.10 2.36
N GLY A 50 -4.30 -0.70 1.37
CA GLY A 50 -4.15 -2.16 1.48
C GLY A 50 -2.76 -2.67 1.81
N GLY A 51 -1.84 -1.82 2.30
CA GLY A 51 -0.51 -2.22 2.73
C GLY A 51 0.63 -1.49 2.02
N ASP A 52 1.84 -1.72 2.48
CA ASP A 52 3.10 -1.18 1.98
C ASP A 52 3.08 0.35 1.85
N ILE A 53 2.90 0.99 3.01
CA ILE A 53 2.70 2.43 3.16
C ILE A 53 4.04 3.15 3.13
N SER A 54 5.03 2.64 3.88
CA SER A 54 6.30 3.29 4.13
C SER A 54 7.31 3.07 2.99
N ALA A 55 8.28 3.97 2.87
CA ALA A 55 9.41 3.80 1.97
C ALA A 55 10.32 2.64 2.42
N LYS A 56 11.19 2.20 1.52
CA LYS A 56 12.19 1.15 1.81
C LYS A 56 13.58 1.71 2.07
N ILE A 57 13.84 2.96 1.70
CA ILE A 57 15.19 3.54 1.66
C ILE A 57 15.17 4.98 2.18
N VAL A 58 16.19 5.34 2.93
CA VAL A 58 16.53 6.73 3.25
C VAL A 58 17.75 7.14 2.41
N VAL A 59 17.61 8.22 1.66
CA VAL A 59 18.69 8.84 0.90
C VAL A 59 19.34 9.93 1.76
N PRO A 60 20.60 9.76 2.15
CA PRO A 60 21.33 10.80 2.87
C PRO A 60 21.64 11.98 1.95
N ILE A 61 21.38 13.20 2.46
CA ILE A 61 21.78 14.45 1.83
C ILE A 61 22.91 15.03 2.68
N VAL A 62 24.14 14.80 2.24
CA VAL A 62 25.34 15.09 3.04
C VAL A 62 25.83 16.51 2.77
N SER A 63 26.07 17.26 3.85
CA SER A 63 26.67 18.61 3.77
C SER A 63 28.05 18.54 3.12
N ALA A 64 28.29 19.43 2.14
CA ALA A 64 29.57 19.60 1.43
C ALA A 64 30.16 21.00 1.67
N GLY A 65 29.81 21.63 2.79
CA GLY A 65 30.15 22.97 3.20
C GLY A 65 28.95 23.92 3.16
N PRO A 66 29.10 25.18 3.57
CA PRO A 66 27.98 26.12 3.71
C PRO A 66 27.10 26.20 2.49
N GLY A 67 25.80 25.86 2.63
CA GLY A 67 24.80 25.91 1.59
C GLY A 67 25.04 24.95 0.40
N ARG A 68 25.85 23.91 0.57
CA ARG A 68 26.13 22.90 -0.46
C ARG A 68 25.96 21.49 0.09
N TYR A 69 25.40 20.60 -0.73
CA TYR A 69 25.09 19.23 -0.36
C TYR A 69 25.40 18.28 -1.51
N THR A 70 25.56 17.00 -1.16
CA THR A 70 25.64 15.88 -2.12
C THR A 70 24.66 14.79 -1.73
N ALA A 71 24.07 14.11 -2.71
CA ALA A 71 23.19 12.98 -2.50
C ALA A 71 23.34 11.97 -3.65
N GLN A 72 23.06 10.69 -3.37
CA GLN A 72 22.97 9.64 -4.40
C GLN A 72 21.52 9.43 -4.80
N PHE A 73 21.20 9.56 -6.08
CA PHE A 73 19.85 9.37 -6.58
C PHE A 73 19.85 8.56 -7.89
N HIS A 74 19.16 7.45 -7.91
CA HIS A 74 19.11 6.52 -9.05
C HIS A 74 20.50 6.15 -9.60
N GLY A 75 21.47 5.96 -8.71
CA GLY A 75 22.84 5.57 -9.06
C GLY A 75 23.74 6.73 -9.52
N HIS A 76 23.28 7.97 -9.45
CA HIS A 76 24.03 9.17 -9.80
C HIS A 76 24.25 10.09 -8.60
N GLU A 77 25.45 10.68 -8.49
CA GLU A 77 25.72 11.73 -7.52
C GLU A 77 25.12 13.06 -8.01
N GLU A 78 24.23 13.63 -7.21
CA GLU A 78 23.71 15.00 -7.41
C GLU A 78 24.41 15.97 -6.46
N ARG A 79 24.79 17.14 -6.99
CA ARG A 79 25.32 18.26 -6.21
C ARG A 79 24.25 19.32 -6.09
N LEU A 80 23.93 19.66 -4.86
CA LEU A 80 22.79 20.48 -4.51
C LEU A 80 23.28 21.72 -3.74
N ASP A 81 22.46 22.77 -3.75
CA ASP A 81 22.61 23.96 -2.93
C ASP A 81 21.30 24.31 -2.22
N ASP A 82 21.28 25.39 -1.43
CA ASP A 82 20.10 25.83 -0.70
C ASP A 82 18.90 26.13 -1.60
N ALA A 83 19.10 26.43 -2.88
CA ALA A 83 18.03 26.69 -3.83
C ALA A 83 17.43 25.41 -4.41
N THR A 84 18.22 24.35 -4.52
CA THR A 84 17.86 23.10 -5.24
C THR A 84 17.59 21.92 -4.32
N VAL A 85 18.04 21.95 -3.06
CA VAL A 85 17.90 20.82 -2.14
C VAL A 85 16.45 20.49 -1.84
N ALA A 86 15.57 21.49 -1.72
CA ALA A 86 14.14 21.25 -1.46
C ALA A 86 13.43 20.58 -2.65
N ASP A 87 13.80 20.94 -3.87
CA ASP A 87 13.31 20.29 -5.09
C ASP A 87 13.77 18.84 -5.17
N PHE A 88 15.02 18.57 -4.76
CA PHE A 88 15.53 17.21 -4.67
C PHE A 88 14.75 16.36 -3.66
N GLU A 89 14.55 16.87 -2.45
CA GLU A 89 13.74 16.19 -1.41
C GLU A 89 12.33 15.86 -1.91
N GLN A 90 11.70 16.80 -2.64
CA GLN A 90 10.36 16.58 -3.20
C GLN A 90 10.38 15.52 -4.32
N ARG A 91 11.40 15.49 -5.19
CA ARG A 91 11.55 14.46 -6.24
C ARG A 91 11.75 13.09 -5.61
N ALA A 92 12.65 12.98 -4.63
CA ALA A 92 12.89 11.74 -3.88
C ALA A 92 11.62 11.24 -3.19
N ALA A 93 10.93 12.13 -2.47
CA ALA A 93 9.66 11.79 -1.80
C ALA A 93 8.57 11.33 -2.79
N ASN A 94 8.50 11.94 -3.98
CA ASN A 94 7.54 11.53 -5.01
C ASN A 94 7.85 10.14 -5.60
N SER A 95 9.11 9.74 -5.58
CA SER A 95 9.57 8.41 -6.04
C SER A 95 9.57 7.35 -4.93
N GLY A 96 9.03 7.67 -3.74
CA GLY A 96 8.96 6.71 -2.63
C GLY A 96 10.27 6.57 -1.84
N LEU A 97 11.12 7.59 -1.86
CA LEU A 97 12.35 7.60 -1.09
C LEU A 97 12.25 8.62 0.05
N TYR A 98 12.64 8.22 1.24
CA TYR A 98 12.85 9.18 2.32
C TYR A 98 14.17 9.90 2.13
N THR A 99 14.28 11.11 2.67
CA THR A 99 15.53 11.87 2.69
C THR A 99 15.84 12.35 4.09
N GLU A 100 17.12 12.42 4.41
CA GLU A 100 17.59 13.03 5.66
C GLU A 100 18.86 13.84 5.38
N ARG A 101 18.85 15.13 5.80
CA ARG A 101 20.05 15.97 5.74
C ARG A 101 20.94 15.66 6.93
N MET A 102 22.22 15.52 6.66
CA MET A 102 23.19 15.20 7.70
C MET A 102 24.56 15.79 7.44
N GLU A 103 25.33 15.97 8.49
CA GLU A 103 26.72 16.38 8.39
C GLU A 103 27.61 15.17 7.99
N PRO A 104 28.82 15.41 7.42
CA PRO A 104 29.71 14.34 7.03
C PRO A 104 30.06 13.34 8.14
N ASP A 105 30.23 13.82 9.36
CA ASP A 105 30.54 12.97 10.52
C ASP A 105 29.36 12.05 10.89
N GLU A 106 28.13 12.54 10.75
CA GLU A 106 26.92 11.73 10.96
C GLU A 106 26.78 10.66 9.87
N TYR A 107 27.03 11.03 8.61
CA TYR A 107 27.06 10.07 7.50
C TYR A 107 28.11 9.00 7.70
N GLN A 108 29.32 9.39 8.09
CA GLN A 108 30.41 8.46 8.39
C GLN A 108 30.05 7.52 9.54
N HIS A 109 29.40 8.05 10.57
CA HIS A 109 28.93 7.26 11.70
C HIS A 109 27.99 6.12 11.26
N TYR A 110 26.97 6.40 10.43
CA TYR A 110 26.07 5.37 9.89
C TYR A 110 26.78 4.38 8.95
N ALA A 111 27.78 4.84 8.20
CA ALA A 111 28.58 3.96 7.36
C ALA A 111 29.43 2.97 8.18
N GLU A 112 29.91 3.38 9.35
CA GLU A 112 30.68 2.55 10.29
C GLU A 112 29.79 1.70 11.21
N HIS A 113 28.51 2.09 11.41
CA HIS A 113 27.56 1.43 12.30
C HIS A 113 26.26 1.08 11.54
N PRO A 114 26.28 0.09 10.63
CA PRO A 114 25.11 -0.28 9.85
C PRO A 114 23.89 -0.71 10.67
N ASP A 115 24.13 -1.22 11.89
CA ASP A 115 23.11 -1.57 12.89
C ASP A 115 22.28 -0.37 13.35
N GLN A 116 22.79 0.85 13.20
CA GLN A 116 22.08 2.09 13.57
C GLN A 116 21.30 2.71 12.42
N VAL A 117 21.48 2.22 11.19
CA VAL A 117 20.72 2.67 10.02
C VAL A 117 19.22 2.39 10.19
N GLU A 118 18.87 1.29 10.86
CA GLU A 118 17.48 0.96 11.18
C GLU A 118 16.85 2.02 12.09
N THR A 119 17.59 2.52 13.07
CA THR A 119 17.13 3.61 13.96
C THR A 119 16.91 4.91 13.18
N LEU A 120 17.79 5.24 12.24
CA LEU A 120 17.60 6.37 11.33
C LEU A 120 16.33 6.20 10.50
N PHE A 121 16.17 5.02 9.90
CA PHE A 121 14.99 4.71 9.09
C PHE A 121 13.70 4.84 9.91
N ASP A 122 13.63 4.23 11.10
CA ASP A 122 12.47 4.32 12.00
C ASP A 122 12.10 5.78 12.32
N ARG A 123 13.09 6.61 12.64
CA ARG A 123 12.88 8.04 12.93
C ARG A 123 12.26 8.78 11.74
N VAL A 124 12.81 8.57 10.55
CA VAL A 124 12.34 9.26 9.33
C VAL A 124 10.97 8.76 8.89
N MET A 125 10.74 7.45 8.98
CA MET A 125 9.47 6.80 8.70
C MET A 125 8.37 7.34 9.62
N ARG A 126 8.57 7.32 10.95
CA ARG A 126 7.62 7.83 11.95
C ARG A 126 7.22 9.27 11.65
N ARG A 127 8.20 10.14 11.41
CA ARG A 127 7.97 11.55 11.05
C ARG A 127 7.13 11.69 9.78
N THR A 128 7.40 10.86 8.78
CA THR A 128 6.69 10.92 7.49
C THR A 128 5.26 10.41 7.61
N VAL A 129 5.03 9.26 8.25
CA VAL A 129 3.69 8.68 8.44
C VAL A 129 2.83 9.59 9.33
N GLN A 130 3.39 10.18 10.39
CA GLN A 130 2.70 11.18 11.21
C GLN A 130 2.25 12.38 10.36
N ARG A 131 3.16 12.96 9.58
CA ARG A 131 2.84 14.09 8.68
C ARG A 131 1.75 13.74 7.67
N TRP A 132 1.73 12.50 7.17
CA TRP A 132 0.70 12.01 6.28
C TRP A 132 -0.66 11.87 6.98
N ALA A 133 -0.67 11.37 8.21
CA ALA A 133 -1.89 11.32 9.01
C ALA A 133 -2.48 12.71 9.25
N GLU A 134 -1.65 13.68 9.61
CA GLU A 134 -2.05 15.09 9.78
C GLU A 134 -2.59 15.71 8.48
N TYR A 135 -1.91 15.44 7.36
CA TYR A 135 -2.35 15.88 6.04
C TYR A 135 -3.72 15.29 5.68
N ALA A 136 -3.92 13.98 5.87
CA ALA A 136 -5.18 13.32 5.57
C ALA A 136 -6.33 13.90 6.41
N LYS A 137 -6.15 14.07 7.72
CA LYS A 137 -7.14 14.70 8.62
C LYS A 137 -7.49 16.11 8.18
N THR A 138 -6.49 16.93 7.86
CA THR A 138 -6.70 18.30 7.39
C THR A 138 -7.47 18.34 6.06
N LYS A 139 -7.15 17.44 5.12
CA LYS A 139 -7.80 17.42 3.79
C LYS A 139 -9.21 16.87 3.81
N LEU A 140 -9.51 16.01 4.76
CA LEU A 140 -10.84 15.41 4.94
C LEU A 140 -11.66 16.11 6.03
N ASP A 141 -11.19 17.22 6.56
CA ASP A 141 -11.93 17.97 7.58
C ASP A 141 -13.32 18.39 7.06
N GLY A 142 -14.35 18.22 7.91
CA GLY A 142 -15.75 18.41 7.53
C GLY A 142 -16.33 17.37 6.56
N SER A 143 -15.55 16.36 6.13
CA SER A 143 -16.00 15.28 5.26
C SER A 143 -16.43 14.05 6.08
N PRO A 144 -17.45 13.29 5.66
CA PRO A 144 -17.81 12.02 6.29
C PRO A 144 -16.91 10.83 5.85
N VAL A 145 -15.88 11.08 5.05
CA VAL A 145 -15.01 10.02 4.52
C VAL A 145 -14.12 9.45 5.62
N ILE A 146 -14.03 8.13 5.65
CA ILE A 146 -13.14 7.39 6.55
C ILE A 146 -12.04 6.73 5.71
N ILE A 147 -10.81 6.82 6.18
CA ILE A 147 -9.67 6.03 5.70
C ILE A 147 -9.49 4.83 6.62
N TYR A 148 -9.51 3.64 6.05
CA TYR A 148 -9.06 2.43 6.70
C TYR A 148 -7.71 2.05 6.11
N SER A 149 -6.74 1.82 6.96
CA SER A 149 -5.36 1.52 6.56
C SER A 149 -4.88 0.26 7.24
N VAL A 150 -4.19 -0.57 6.50
CA VAL A 150 -3.47 -1.73 7.01
C VAL A 150 -2.01 -1.61 6.55
N PRO A 151 -1.01 -1.84 7.40
CA PRO A 151 0.37 -1.97 6.94
C PRO A 151 0.56 -3.21 6.08
N GLY A 152 1.54 -3.22 5.17
CA GLY A 152 1.92 -4.38 4.39
C GLY A 152 3.17 -5.08 4.93
N ASN A 153 3.67 -6.07 4.20
CA ASN A 153 4.82 -6.86 4.66
C ASN A 153 6.11 -6.05 4.78
N ASP A 154 6.30 -5.05 3.92
CA ASP A 154 7.50 -4.18 3.95
C ASP A 154 7.43 -3.11 5.05
N ASP A 155 6.27 -2.91 5.67
CA ASP A 155 6.10 -1.91 6.72
C ASP A 155 6.66 -2.40 8.06
N PRO A 156 7.60 -1.68 8.71
CA PRO A 156 7.99 -1.98 10.08
C PRO A 156 6.80 -2.00 11.05
N LEU A 157 6.88 -2.79 12.13
CA LEU A 157 5.83 -2.84 13.16
C LEU A 157 5.54 -1.45 13.78
N ALA A 158 6.53 -0.58 13.77
CA ALA A 158 6.39 0.79 14.22
C ALA A 158 5.38 1.64 13.40
N VAL A 159 5.03 1.23 12.18
CA VAL A 159 3.99 1.91 11.38
C VAL A 159 2.63 1.81 12.06
N ASP A 160 2.28 0.65 12.68
CA ASP A 160 1.03 0.50 13.45
C ASP A 160 0.98 1.50 14.60
N GLU A 161 2.08 1.59 15.36
CA GLU A 161 2.15 2.49 16.51
C GLU A 161 1.88 3.94 16.10
N VAL A 162 2.48 4.38 14.98
CA VAL A 162 2.28 5.74 14.47
C VAL A 162 0.86 5.94 13.96
N LEU A 163 0.30 4.99 13.23
CA LEU A 163 -1.07 5.06 12.74
C LEU A 163 -2.08 5.05 13.88
N LEU A 164 -1.89 4.22 14.90
CA LEU A 164 -2.76 4.17 16.09
C LEU A 164 -2.64 5.45 16.93
N ALA A 165 -1.42 5.96 17.15
CA ALA A 165 -1.19 7.17 17.93
C ALA A 165 -1.73 8.44 17.25
N ASN A 166 -1.76 8.46 15.92
CA ASN A 166 -2.24 9.60 15.12
C ASN A 166 -3.60 9.34 14.49
N GLY A 167 -4.18 8.14 14.69
CA GLY A 167 -5.51 7.78 14.23
C GLY A 167 -6.61 8.55 14.96
N ASP A 168 -7.77 8.62 14.33
CA ASP A 168 -9.03 9.12 14.89
C ASP A 168 -10.21 8.43 14.20
N GLU A 169 -11.42 8.97 14.35
CA GLU A 169 -12.61 8.43 13.68
C GLU A 169 -12.51 8.39 12.15
N ARG A 170 -11.62 9.19 11.55
CA ARG A 170 -11.45 9.32 10.09
C ARG A 170 -10.25 8.59 9.52
N LEU A 171 -9.25 8.30 10.35
CA LEU A 171 -8.07 7.52 9.96
C LEU A 171 -7.90 6.36 10.95
N ARG A 172 -8.19 5.16 10.50
CA ARG A 172 -8.21 3.95 11.33
C ARG A 172 -7.19 2.93 10.83
N CYS A 173 -6.28 2.53 11.70
CA CYS A 173 -5.48 1.33 11.48
C CYS A 173 -6.35 0.12 11.83
N VAL A 174 -6.45 -0.84 10.92
CA VAL A 174 -7.37 -1.99 11.04
C VAL A 174 -6.66 -3.34 10.80
N GLU A 175 -5.37 -3.41 11.12
CA GLU A 175 -4.61 -4.66 11.06
C GLU A 175 -5.20 -5.69 12.05
N GLY A 176 -5.50 -6.89 11.55
CA GLY A 176 -6.08 -7.98 12.33
C GLY A 176 -7.54 -7.76 12.75
N GLU A 177 -8.19 -6.71 12.24
CA GLU A 177 -9.54 -6.32 12.65
C GLU A 177 -10.62 -6.78 11.66
N VAL A 178 -11.83 -6.97 12.20
CA VAL A 178 -13.08 -7.03 11.44
C VAL A 178 -13.86 -5.77 11.76
N VAL A 179 -14.15 -4.97 10.74
CA VAL A 179 -14.88 -3.70 10.90
C VAL A 179 -16.11 -3.65 10.01
N GLU A 180 -17.17 -3.02 10.50
CA GLU A 180 -18.35 -2.74 9.68
C GLU A 180 -18.14 -1.45 8.88
N LEU A 181 -18.18 -1.55 7.55
CA LEU A 181 -18.08 -0.41 6.63
C LEU A 181 -19.43 0.25 6.39
N ALA A 182 -20.49 -0.51 6.45
CA ALA A 182 -21.89 -0.11 6.36
C ALA A 182 -22.76 -1.24 6.92
N PRO A 183 -24.02 -0.98 7.28
CA PRO A 183 -24.91 -2.01 7.83
C PRO A 183 -24.91 -3.30 7.00
N GLY A 184 -24.48 -4.41 7.62
CA GLY A 184 -24.35 -5.72 6.99
C GLY A 184 -23.22 -5.86 5.97
N MET A 185 -22.27 -4.94 5.96
CA MET A 185 -21.06 -5.00 5.11
C MET A 185 -19.81 -4.92 5.98
N GLU A 186 -19.22 -6.06 6.23
CA GLU A 186 -18.03 -6.19 7.05
C GLU A 186 -16.78 -6.26 6.19
N MET A 187 -15.65 -5.82 6.75
CA MET A 187 -14.34 -5.97 6.15
C MET A 187 -13.37 -6.53 7.17
N LEU A 188 -12.71 -7.62 6.82
CA LEU A 188 -11.51 -8.07 7.51
C LEU A 188 -10.26 -7.51 6.81
N SER A 189 -9.22 -7.21 7.59
CA SER A 189 -8.00 -6.62 7.04
C SER A 189 -6.75 -7.20 7.66
N THR A 190 -5.78 -7.60 6.83
CA THR A 190 -4.44 -7.99 7.27
C THR A 190 -3.38 -7.72 6.20
N GLY A 191 -2.24 -7.20 6.66
CA GLY A 191 -1.06 -6.95 5.84
C GLY A 191 -0.03 -8.07 5.86
N TYR A 192 -0.25 -9.12 6.64
CA TYR A 192 0.67 -10.26 6.67
C TYR A 192 0.65 -11.03 5.36
N THR A 193 1.86 -11.39 4.89
CA THR A 193 2.06 -12.17 3.66
C THR A 193 2.67 -13.52 3.98
N ASN A 194 2.69 -14.42 3.01
CA ASN A 194 3.53 -15.61 3.07
C ASN A 194 5.01 -15.23 2.97
N ILE A 195 5.86 -16.15 3.40
CA ILE A 195 7.32 -15.95 3.43
C ILE A 195 7.83 -15.61 2.02
N THR A 196 8.59 -14.52 1.95
CA THR A 196 9.27 -14.04 0.75
C THR A 196 10.78 -14.26 0.87
N PRO A 197 11.54 -14.14 -0.22
CA PRO A 197 13.00 -14.22 -0.16
C PRO A 197 13.67 -13.03 0.57
N TRP A 198 12.92 -11.99 0.96
CA TRP A 198 13.46 -10.76 1.56
C TRP A 198 13.37 -10.70 3.07
N ASP A 199 12.72 -11.68 3.72
CA ASP A 199 12.56 -11.74 5.19
C ASP A 199 12.02 -10.41 5.76
N THR A 200 10.84 -10.02 5.28
CA THR A 200 10.21 -8.76 5.64
C THR A 200 9.48 -8.83 6.99
N PRO A 201 9.18 -7.69 7.65
CA PRO A 201 8.70 -7.67 9.03
C PRO A 201 7.37 -8.39 9.29
N ARG A 202 6.50 -8.55 8.27
CA ARG A 202 5.15 -9.12 8.45
C ARG A 202 4.94 -10.35 7.58
N GLU A 203 5.78 -11.34 7.77
CA GLU A 203 5.69 -12.63 7.08
C GLU A 203 5.25 -13.74 8.04
N TYR A 204 4.34 -14.55 7.55
CA TYR A 204 3.84 -15.74 8.22
C TYR A 204 4.04 -16.98 7.34
N THR A 205 4.22 -18.14 7.97
CA THR A 205 4.06 -19.40 7.26
C THR A 205 2.60 -19.58 6.80
N GLU A 206 2.38 -20.42 5.81
CA GLU A 206 1.00 -20.69 5.32
C GLU A 206 0.09 -21.21 6.43
N ASP A 207 0.61 -21.97 7.40
CA ASP A 207 -0.16 -22.45 8.55
C ASP A 207 -0.54 -21.30 9.49
N GLN A 208 0.37 -20.36 9.73
CA GLN A 208 0.08 -19.16 10.53
C GLN A 208 -0.94 -18.24 9.83
N ILE A 209 -0.84 -18.06 8.50
CA ILE A 209 -1.85 -17.31 7.74
C ILE A 209 -3.21 -18.01 7.84
N ARG A 210 -3.25 -19.33 7.72
CA ARG A 210 -4.49 -20.12 7.83
C ARG A 210 -5.16 -19.92 9.19
N GLU A 211 -4.39 -20.02 10.27
CA GLU A 211 -4.87 -19.80 11.63
C GLU A 211 -5.35 -18.36 11.84
N HIS A 212 -4.57 -17.39 11.39
CA HIS A 212 -4.91 -15.97 11.47
C HIS A 212 -6.23 -15.65 10.74
N LEU A 213 -6.36 -16.10 9.48
CA LEU A 213 -7.58 -15.89 8.70
C LEU A 213 -8.78 -16.66 9.27
N ALA A 214 -8.58 -17.88 9.81
CA ALA A 214 -9.66 -18.61 10.48
C ALA A 214 -10.20 -17.85 11.69
N GLY A 215 -9.32 -17.26 12.51
CA GLY A 215 -9.71 -16.41 13.63
C GLY A 215 -10.47 -15.15 13.21
N MET A 216 -10.11 -14.56 12.06
CA MET A 216 -10.81 -13.37 11.54
C MET A 216 -12.15 -13.73 10.90
N THR A 217 -12.18 -14.74 10.03
CA THR A 217 -13.40 -15.17 9.34
C THR A 217 -14.46 -15.71 10.31
N GLY A 218 -14.03 -16.31 11.43
CA GLY A 218 -14.93 -16.74 12.50
C GLY A 218 -15.64 -15.61 13.26
N ARG A 219 -15.21 -14.34 13.06
CA ARG A 219 -15.85 -13.14 13.64
C ARG A 219 -16.85 -12.47 12.71
N LEU A 220 -16.93 -12.90 11.44
CA LEU A 220 -17.87 -12.33 10.47
C LEU A 220 -19.31 -12.79 10.77
N GLU A 221 -20.24 -11.84 10.83
CA GLU A 221 -21.67 -12.12 10.94
C GLU A 221 -22.29 -12.38 9.55
N HIS A 222 -21.76 -11.70 8.52
CA HIS A 222 -22.24 -11.76 7.13
C HIS A 222 -21.12 -12.09 6.14
N PRO A 223 -20.51 -13.29 6.21
CA PRO A 223 -19.36 -13.64 5.39
C PRO A 223 -19.62 -13.55 3.88
N GLU A 224 -20.88 -13.74 3.44
CA GLU A 224 -21.26 -13.68 2.02
C GLU A 224 -21.24 -12.27 1.44
N THR A 225 -21.33 -11.23 2.25
CA THR A 225 -21.25 -9.82 1.83
C THR A 225 -19.94 -9.16 2.26
N ALA A 226 -19.06 -9.92 2.93
CA ALA A 226 -17.82 -9.41 3.47
C ALA A 226 -16.81 -9.02 2.37
N ILE A 227 -15.95 -8.08 2.71
CA ILE A 227 -14.77 -7.69 1.94
C ILE A 227 -13.53 -8.21 2.65
N PHE A 228 -12.66 -8.91 1.95
CA PHE A 228 -11.36 -9.30 2.45
C PHE A 228 -10.31 -8.31 1.91
N ASN A 229 -9.76 -7.49 2.78
CA ASN A 229 -8.62 -6.62 2.49
C ASN A 229 -7.36 -7.33 3.00
N ILE A 230 -6.75 -8.14 2.15
CA ILE A 230 -5.60 -8.97 2.47
C ILE A 230 -4.47 -8.58 1.54
N HIS A 231 -3.33 -8.12 2.09
CA HIS A 231 -2.25 -7.57 1.29
C HIS A 231 -1.75 -8.55 0.22
N VAL A 232 -1.44 -9.80 0.61
CA VAL A 232 -0.97 -10.81 -0.33
C VAL A 232 -2.12 -11.38 -1.18
N PRO A 233 -1.94 -11.53 -2.52
CA PRO A 233 -2.94 -12.15 -3.38
C PRO A 233 -3.00 -13.67 -3.22
N PRO A 234 -4.14 -14.30 -3.59
CA PRO A 234 -4.31 -15.75 -3.54
C PRO A 234 -3.41 -16.48 -4.56
N TYR A 235 -2.80 -17.59 -4.12
CA TYR A 235 -1.91 -18.42 -4.94
C TYR A 235 -2.55 -18.87 -6.24
N ASN A 236 -1.76 -18.87 -7.33
CA ASN A 236 -2.13 -19.35 -8.66
C ASN A 236 -3.44 -18.73 -9.21
N SER A 237 -3.62 -17.45 -8.93
CA SER A 237 -4.81 -16.69 -9.34
C SER A 237 -4.58 -15.81 -10.57
N ARG A 238 -3.34 -15.66 -11.05
CA ARG A 238 -2.83 -14.64 -11.99
C ARG A 238 -2.67 -13.25 -11.35
N LEU A 239 -3.19 -13.01 -10.16
CA LEU A 239 -2.97 -11.78 -9.39
C LEU A 239 -1.64 -11.83 -8.63
N ASP A 240 -0.94 -12.93 -8.70
CA ASP A 240 0.25 -13.30 -7.94
C ASP A 240 1.42 -13.75 -8.83
N THR A 241 1.40 -13.40 -10.11
CA THR A 241 2.46 -13.78 -11.03
C THR A 241 3.63 -12.81 -10.91
N ALA A 242 4.78 -13.29 -10.46
CA ALA A 242 6.00 -12.49 -10.34
C ALA A 242 7.21 -13.20 -10.95
N PRO A 243 8.33 -12.47 -11.16
CA PRO A 243 9.60 -13.07 -11.52
C PRO A 243 10.07 -14.07 -10.48
N LEU A 244 10.42 -15.28 -10.90
CA LEU A 244 10.98 -16.29 -10.01
C LEU A 244 12.45 -15.97 -9.70
N LEU A 245 12.80 -15.97 -8.41
CA LEU A 245 14.14 -15.68 -7.94
C LEU A 245 14.92 -16.96 -7.62
N GLY A 246 16.23 -16.91 -7.84
CA GLY A 246 17.18 -17.90 -7.33
C GLY A 246 17.50 -17.66 -5.84
N GLN A 247 18.30 -18.55 -5.26
CA GLN A 247 18.82 -18.37 -3.90
C GLN A 247 19.72 -17.13 -3.76
N ASP A 248 20.28 -16.64 -4.86
CA ASP A 248 21.09 -15.43 -4.95
C ASP A 248 20.25 -14.16 -5.20
N LEU A 249 18.93 -14.25 -5.04
CA LEU A 249 17.94 -13.18 -5.30
C LEU A 249 17.93 -12.66 -6.74
N LYS A 250 18.60 -13.35 -7.68
CA LYS A 250 18.55 -12.97 -9.07
C LYS A 250 17.40 -13.64 -9.81
N VAL A 251 16.86 -12.91 -10.78
CA VAL A 251 15.77 -13.43 -11.61
C VAL A 251 16.21 -14.66 -12.38
N LYS A 252 15.50 -15.76 -12.26
CA LYS A 252 15.71 -16.97 -13.04
C LYS A 252 15.35 -16.73 -14.50
N THR A 253 16.20 -17.23 -15.39
CA THR A 253 15.96 -17.19 -16.83
C THR A 253 16.00 -18.57 -17.45
N ALA A 254 15.18 -18.81 -18.47
CA ALA A 254 15.20 -20.01 -19.29
C ALA A 254 15.18 -19.60 -20.76
N ALA A 255 16.14 -20.12 -21.55
CA ALA A 255 16.31 -19.76 -22.96
C ALA A 255 16.37 -18.22 -23.23
N GLY A 256 16.97 -17.46 -22.30
CA GLY A 256 17.08 -15.99 -22.39
C GLY A 256 15.84 -15.21 -21.98
N ALA A 257 14.74 -15.86 -21.64
CA ALA A 257 13.52 -15.23 -21.14
C ALA A 257 13.42 -15.33 -19.60
N GLN A 258 12.88 -14.30 -18.99
CA GLN A 258 12.59 -14.28 -17.56
C GLN A 258 11.53 -15.35 -17.21
N MET A 259 11.80 -16.14 -16.18
CA MET A 259 10.81 -17.09 -15.65
C MET A 259 9.89 -16.37 -14.68
N THR A 260 8.59 -16.54 -14.87
CA THR A 260 7.56 -16.03 -13.95
C THR A 260 6.72 -17.19 -13.40
N GLY A 261 6.12 -17.00 -12.25
CA GLY A 261 5.27 -18.00 -11.63
C GLY A 261 4.43 -17.43 -10.49
N PRO A 262 3.51 -18.23 -9.94
CA PRO A 262 2.69 -17.81 -8.81
C PRO A 262 3.51 -17.76 -7.53
N VAL A 263 3.36 -16.67 -6.77
CA VAL A 263 4.07 -16.41 -5.50
C VAL A 263 3.13 -16.00 -4.36
N GLY A 264 1.82 -15.98 -4.61
CA GLY A 264 0.81 -15.64 -3.61
C GLY A 264 0.62 -16.70 -2.52
N SER A 265 -0.30 -16.47 -1.59
CA SER A 265 -0.56 -17.36 -0.46
C SER A 265 -1.59 -18.45 -0.80
N VAL A 266 -1.25 -19.69 -0.47
CA VAL A 266 -2.15 -20.84 -0.55
C VAL A 266 -3.27 -20.72 0.49
N ALA A 267 -2.95 -20.31 1.70
CA ALA A 267 -3.93 -20.14 2.77
C ALA A 267 -4.96 -19.05 2.44
N VAL A 268 -4.52 -17.94 1.81
CA VAL A 268 -5.46 -16.90 1.32
C VAL A 268 -6.37 -17.48 0.23
N ARG A 269 -5.84 -18.29 -0.68
CA ARG A 269 -6.63 -18.96 -1.71
C ARG A 269 -7.70 -19.85 -1.07
N GLU A 270 -7.31 -20.70 -0.12
CA GLU A 270 -8.20 -21.61 0.61
C GLU A 270 -9.29 -20.84 1.38
N ALA A 271 -8.92 -19.75 2.06
CA ALA A 271 -9.89 -18.92 2.78
C ALA A 271 -10.95 -18.32 1.85
N ILE A 272 -10.54 -17.82 0.67
CA ILE A 272 -11.48 -17.30 -0.33
C ILE A 272 -12.40 -18.41 -0.87
N GLU A 273 -11.85 -19.59 -1.18
CA GLU A 273 -12.63 -20.71 -1.70
C GLU A 273 -13.64 -21.26 -0.69
N ASN A 274 -13.28 -21.26 0.60
CA ASN A 274 -14.14 -21.75 1.68
C ASN A 274 -15.24 -20.77 2.07
N VAL A 275 -14.89 -19.47 2.22
CA VAL A 275 -15.82 -18.44 2.71
C VAL A 275 -16.64 -17.83 1.59
N GLN A 276 -16.05 -17.70 0.41
CA GLN A 276 -16.68 -17.06 -0.75
C GLN A 276 -17.21 -15.65 -0.41
N PRO A 277 -16.36 -14.71 0.08
CA PRO A 277 -16.79 -13.35 0.34
C PRO A 277 -17.26 -12.65 -0.94
N LEU A 278 -17.86 -11.47 -0.80
CA LEU A 278 -18.28 -10.67 -1.95
C LEU A 278 -17.09 -10.23 -2.79
N LEU A 279 -16.01 -9.82 -2.13
CA LEU A 279 -14.87 -9.16 -2.78
C LEU A 279 -13.59 -9.44 -1.98
N THR A 280 -12.47 -9.58 -2.68
CA THR A 280 -11.14 -9.54 -2.07
C THR A 280 -10.25 -8.52 -2.76
N LEU A 281 -9.49 -7.76 -1.96
CA LEU A 281 -8.64 -6.67 -2.39
C LEU A 281 -7.20 -6.95 -1.96
N HIS A 282 -6.27 -6.80 -2.90
CA HIS A 282 -4.87 -7.18 -2.74
C HIS A 282 -3.93 -6.12 -3.33
N GLY A 283 -2.68 -6.18 -2.90
CA GLY A 283 -1.51 -5.49 -3.43
C GLY A 283 -0.33 -6.44 -3.57
N HIS A 284 0.82 -6.08 -2.98
CA HIS A 284 2.03 -6.88 -2.81
C HIS A 284 2.76 -7.24 -4.13
N ILE A 285 2.06 -7.79 -5.11
CA ILE A 285 2.65 -8.16 -6.40
C ILE A 285 2.35 -7.07 -7.42
N HIS A 286 3.30 -6.14 -7.55
CA HIS A 286 3.13 -4.89 -8.30
C HIS A 286 2.83 -5.11 -9.78
N GLU A 287 3.44 -6.15 -10.38
CA GLU A 287 3.32 -6.46 -11.81
C GLU A 287 2.00 -7.12 -12.17
N SER A 288 1.30 -7.69 -11.19
CA SER A 288 0.12 -8.54 -11.40
C SER A 288 -1.21 -7.83 -11.15
N GLY A 289 -1.27 -6.53 -11.43
CA GLY A 289 -2.52 -5.77 -11.35
C GLY A 289 -3.60 -6.34 -12.27
N GLY A 290 -4.78 -6.63 -11.71
CA GLY A 290 -5.90 -7.20 -12.47
C GLY A 290 -7.06 -7.65 -11.58
N SER A 291 -7.98 -8.39 -12.19
CA SER A 291 -9.11 -9.00 -11.47
C SER A 291 -9.41 -10.40 -12.00
N VAL A 292 -9.83 -11.27 -11.10
CA VAL A 292 -10.27 -12.64 -11.41
C VAL A 292 -11.50 -13.00 -10.59
N THR A 293 -12.19 -14.06 -10.97
CA THR A 293 -13.29 -14.64 -10.19
C THR A 293 -12.86 -15.96 -9.60
N ILE A 294 -13.03 -16.16 -8.30
CA ILE A 294 -12.75 -17.39 -7.56
C ILE A 294 -14.07 -17.86 -6.93
N GLY A 295 -14.69 -18.88 -7.52
CA GLY A 295 -16.07 -19.24 -7.20
C GLY A 295 -17.02 -18.08 -7.54
N ARG A 296 -17.70 -17.49 -6.53
CA ARG A 296 -18.52 -16.27 -6.72
C ARG A 296 -17.79 -14.98 -6.35
N THR A 297 -16.61 -15.07 -5.72
CA THR A 297 -15.84 -13.94 -5.22
C THR A 297 -15.10 -13.22 -6.34
N THR A 298 -15.21 -11.91 -6.41
CA THR A 298 -14.33 -11.08 -7.24
C THR A 298 -13.05 -10.77 -6.46
N ALA A 299 -11.89 -11.17 -6.98
CA ALA A 299 -10.58 -10.86 -6.40
C ALA A 299 -9.86 -9.83 -7.28
N ILE A 300 -9.27 -8.80 -6.66
CA ILE A 300 -8.62 -7.68 -7.36
C ILE A 300 -7.27 -7.41 -6.71
N ASN A 301 -6.20 -7.40 -7.53
CA ASN A 301 -4.92 -6.81 -7.18
C ASN A 301 -4.77 -5.50 -7.96
N VAL A 302 -4.48 -4.40 -7.29
CA VAL A 302 -4.37 -3.10 -7.97
C VAL A 302 -3.02 -2.91 -8.66
N GLY A 303 -1.99 -3.68 -8.27
CA GLY A 303 -0.62 -3.46 -8.70
C GLY A 303 -0.06 -2.13 -8.21
N SER A 304 1.19 -1.80 -8.58
CA SER A 304 1.80 -0.53 -8.19
C SER A 304 2.75 0.02 -9.24
N GLU A 305 2.81 1.35 -9.35
CA GLU A 305 3.78 2.14 -10.12
C GLU A 305 4.22 3.36 -9.30
N TYR A 306 4.35 3.18 -7.99
CA TYR A 306 4.65 4.27 -7.05
C TYR A 306 5.95 5.01 -7.37
N GLY A 307 6.98 4.30 -7.86
CA GLY A 307 8.27 4.87 -8.21
C GLY A 307 8.19 5.91 -9.34
N GLU A 308 7.20 5.78 -10.21
CA GLU A 308 6.87 6.74 -11.28
C GLU A 308 5.90 7.83 -10.79
N GLY A 309 5.54 7.81 -9.52
CA GLY A 309 4.56 8.72 -8.94
C GLY A 309 3.14 8.49 -9.47
N ILE A 310 2.85 7.33 -10.04
CA ILE A 310 1.53 6.94 -10.55
C ILE A 310 0.80 6.13 -9.49
N LEU A 311 -0.30 6.67 -8.97
CA LEU A 311 -1.19 5.94 -8.09
C LEU A 311 -2.06 4.99 -8.91
N ARG A 312 -1.95 3.69 -8.66
CA ARG A 312 -2.92 2.69 -9.11
C ARG A 312 -3.96 2.44 -8.04
N GLY A 313 -5.18 2.16 -8.46
CA GLY A 313 -6.25 1.85 -7.53
C GLY A 313 -7.48 1.32 -8.24
N VAL A 314 -8.51 0.96 -7.46
CA VAL A 314 -9.79 0.53 -7.97
C VAL A 314 -10.91 1.34 -7.30
N LEU A 315 -11.84 1.81 -8.12
CA LEU A 315 -13.08 2.43 -7.67
C LEU A 315 -14.17 1.37 -7.67
N LEU A 316 -14.76 1.13 -6.51
CA LEU A 316 -15.80 0.13 -6.28
C LEU A 316 -17.12 0.83 -6.00
N THR A 317 -18.21 0.28 -6.51
CA THR A 317 -19.57 0.67 -6.12
C THR A 317 -20.30 -0.56 -5.61
N ILE A 318 -20.71 -0.52 -4.35
CA ILE A 318 -21.43 -1.60 -3.67
C ILE A 318 -22.79 -1.10 -3.25
N GLY A 319 -23.81 -1.91 -3.44
CA GLY A 319 -25.19 -1.63 -3.04
C GLY A 319 -25.98 -2.92 -2.88
N ASP A 320 -26.89 -2.97 -1.93
CA ASP A 320 -27.75 -4.13 -1.63
C ASP A 320 -26.96 -5.43 -1.43
N GLY A 321 -25.79 -5.35 -0.73
CA GLY A 321 -24.91 -6.49 -0.50
C GLY A 321 -24.24 -7.05 -1.76
N ARG A 322 -24.13 -6.26 -2.84
CA ARG A 322 -23.57 -6.68 -4.14
C ARG A 322 -22.52 -5.71 -4.66
N LEU A 323 -21.53 -6.23 -5.32
CA LEU A 323 -20.60 -5.43 -6.13
C LEU A 323 -21.29 -5.06 -7.45
N LEU A 324 -21.74 -3.81 -7.55
CA LEU A 324 -22.48 -3.32 -8.73
C LEU A 324 -21.53 -3.02 -9.88
N ARG A 325 -20.35 -2.50 -9.59
CA ARG A 325 -19.30 -2.24 -10.56
C ARG A 325 -17.95 -2.03 -9.88
N TYR A 326 -16.90 -2.26 -10.63
CA TYR A 326 -15.56 -1.82 -10.27
C TYR A 326 -14.84 -1.27 -11.51
N GLN A 327 -13.89 -0.38 -11.29
CA GLN A 327 -13.10 0.23 -12.35
C GLN A 327 -11.67 0.46 -11.85
N ALA A 328 -10.71 -0.15 -12.51
CA ALA A 328 -9.30 0.18 -12.32
C ALA A 328 -9.06 1.63 -12.77
N VAL A 329 -8.29 2.37 -11.99
CA VAL A 329 -7.93 3.76 -12.26
C VAL A 329 -6.45 3.97 -11.98
N SER A 330 -5.85 4.91 -12.68
CA SER A 330 -4.47 5.35 -12.47
C SER A 330 -4.36 6.85 -12.66
N GLY A 331 -3.45 7.50 -11.97
CA GLY A 331 -3.27 8.94 -12.10
C GLY A 331 -2.04 9.50 -11.41
#